data_cada01ff07ebf2544ac05325125dfc46
#
_entry.id   cada01ff07ebf2544ac05325125dfc46
#
_cell.length_a   1.000
_cell.length_b   1.000
_cell.length_c   1.000
_cell.angle_alpha   90.00
_cell.angle_beta   90.00
_cell.angle_gamma   90.00
#
_symmetry.space_group_name_H-M   'P 1'
#
loop_
_entity.id
_entity.type
_entity.pdbx_description
1 polymer ?
#
loop_
_entity_poly.entity_id
_entity_poly.type
_entity_poly.pdbx_seq_one_letter_code
_entity_poly.pdbx_strand_id
1 'polypeptide(L)' 'MTTIDTSSAVFKDTIMAYRSARQAGEMDHPAFMAAMQAYEGHQPGDREAGRIVGLMIHVATERATEWFWKGVG' A
#
# COMPACT_ATOMS: atom_id res chain seq x y z
N MET A 1 -13.41 -12.63 -8.94
CA MET A 1 -12.90 -12.31 -7.61
C MET A 1 -11.44 -11.89 -7.70
N THR A 2 -11.13 -10.73 -7.12
CA THR A 2 -9.77 -10.19 -7.21
C THR A 2 -8.90 -10.78 -6.10
N THR A 3 -7.82 -11.42 -6.48
CA THR A 3 -6.84 -11.95 -5.55
C THR A 3 -5.64 -11.00 -5.49
N ILE A 4 -5.26 -10.58 -4.29
CA ILE A 4 -4.09 -9.72 -4.11
C ILE A 4 -2.84 -10.60 -4.17
N ASP A 5 -2.00 -10.34 -5.17
CA ASP A 5 -0.73 -11.04 -5.31
C ASP A 5 0.35 -10.28 -4.54
N THR A 6 0.68 -10.78 -3.34
CA THR A 6 1.64 -10.13 -2.46
C THR A 6 3.08 -10.23 -2.96
N SER A 7 3.32 -11.03 -4.00
CA SER A 7 4.66 -11.14 -4.61
C SER A 7 4.85 -10.21 -5.81
N SER A 8 3.78 -9.54 -6.26
CA SER A 8 3.85 -8.67 -7.42
C SER A 8 4.62 -7.37 -7.12
N ALA A 9 5.24 -6.81 -8.17
CA ALA A 9 5.91 -5.52 -8.05
C ALA A 9 4.92 -4.41 -7.69
N VAL A 10 3.70 -4.50 -8.22
CA VAL A 10 2.64 -3.52 -7.92
C VAL A 10 2.34 -3.50 -6.42
N PHE A 11 2.15 -4.68 -5.82
CA PHE A 11 1.90 -4.78 -4.39
C PHE A 11 3.06 -4.21 -3.58
N LYS A 12 4.29 -4.63 -3.91
CA LYS A 12 5.47 -4.21 -3.16
C LYS A 12 5.65 -2.69 -3.22
N ASP A 13 5.55 -2.10 -4.41
CA ASP A 13 5.74 -0.67 -4.57
C ASP A 13 4.65 0.12 -3.85
N THR A 14 3.40 -0.34 -3.94
CA THR A 14 2.27 0.31 -3.28
C THR A 14 2.43 0.28 -1.76
N ILE A 15 2.76 -0.88 -1.21
CA ILE A 15 2.91 -1.05 0.24
C ILE A 15 4.15 -0.32 0.75
N MET A 16 5.25 -0.33 0.01
CA MET A 16 6.44 0.39 0.41
C MET A 16 6.20 1.90 0.43
N ALA A 17 5.43 2.42 -0.51
CA ALA A 17 5.07 3.84 -0.51
C ALA A 17 4.27 4.20 0.74
N TYR A 18 3.28 3.38 1.11
CA TYR A 18 2.51 3.58 2.33
C TYR A 18 3.41 3.53 3.56
N ARG A 19 4.22 2.48 3.66
CA ARG A 19 5.10 2.28 4.80
C ARG A 19 6.10 3.42 4.94
N SER A 20 6.72 3.84 3.84
CA SER A 20 7.69 4.94 3.87
C SER A 20 7.06 6.24 4.36
N ALA A 21 5.84 6.53 3.91
CA ALA A 21 5.12 7.72 4.36
C ALA A 21 4.83 7.64 5.86
N ARG A 22 4.40 6.48 6.36
CA ARG A 22 4.15 6.31 7.79
C ARG A 22 5.44 6.46 8.60
N GLN A 23 6.56 5.92 8.12
CA GLN A 23 7.85 6.07 8.77
C GLN A 23 8.31 7.53 8.82
N ALA A 24 7.92 8.32 7.82
CA ALA A 24 8.23 9.74 7.78
C ALA A 24 7.33 10.57 8.69
N GLY A 25 6.40 9.93 9.40
CA GLY A 25 5.50 10.62 10.32
C GLY A 25 4.17 11.06 9.71
N GLU A 26 3.90 10.66 8.46
CA GLU A 26 2.64 11.01 7.82
C GLU A 26 1.47 10.26 8.45
N MET A 27 0.32 10.93 8.53
CA MET A 27 -0.91 10.32 8.99
C MET A 27 -1.43 9.33 7.95
N ASP A 28 -2.46 8.57 8.32
CA ASP A 28 -2.98 7.50 7.46
C ASP A 28 -3.41 8.00 6.08
N HIS A 29 -4.13 9.12 6.01
CA HIS A 29 -4.64 9.61 4.74
C HIS A 29 -3.52 10.03 3.76
N PRO A 30 -2.55 10.87 4.17
CA PRO A 30 -1.43 11.17 3.28
C PRO A 30 -0.64 9.93 2.88
N ALA A 31 -0.46 8.97 3.79
CA ALA A 31 0.22 7.72 3.46
C ALA A 31 -0.56 6.90 2.44
N PHE A 32 -1.90 6.86 2.58
CA PHE A 32 -2.77 6.21 1.62
C PHE A 32 -2.64 6.86 0.25
N MET A 33 -2.59 8.19 0.18
CA MET A 33 -2.42 8.90 -1.08
C MET A 33 -1.07 8.61 -1.73
N ALA A 34 -0.01 8.45 -0.94
CA ALA A 34 1.29 8.04 -1.46
C ALA A 34 1.21 6.64 -2.08
N ALA A 35 0.52 5.72 -1.42
CA ALA A 35 0.30 4.37 -1.95
C ALA A 35 -0.52 4.42 -3.25
N MET A 36 -1.53 5.29 -3.30
CA MET A 36 -2.34 5.48 -4.50
C MET A 36 -1.48 5.93 -5.69
N GLN A 37 -0.58 6.87 -5.47
CA GLN A 37 0.31 7.35 -6.52
C GLN A 37 1.21 6.23 -7.04
N ALA A 38 1.76 5.42 -6.16
CA ALA A 38 2.59 4.28 -6.56
C ALA A 38 1.78 3.26 -7.38
N TYR A 39 0.56 2.96 -6.92
CA TYR A 39 -0.32 2.03 -7.61
C TYR A 39 -0.68 2.56 -9.00
N GLU A 40 -1.04 3.83 -9.11
CA GLU A 40 -1.44 4.43 -10.37
C GLU A 40 -0.30 4.48 -11.38
N GLY A 41 0.95 4.49 -10.92
CA GLY A 41 2.11 4.37 -11.79
C GLY A 41 2.16 3.03 -12.52
N HIS A 42 1.62 1.98 -11.91
CA HIS A 42 1.53 0.65 -12.51
C HIS A 42 0.21 0.44 -13.26
N GLN A 43 -0.88 1.01 -12.74
CA GLN A 43 -2.23 0.79 -13.26
C GLN A 43 -2.93 2.11 -13.50
N PRO A 44 -2.49 2.90 -14.49
CA PRO A 44 -3.10 4.20 -14.75
C PRO A 44 -4.55 4.04 -15.20
N GLY A 45 -5.42 4.89 -14.67
CA GLY A 45 -6.83 4.89 -15.05
C GLY A 45 -7.69 3.83 -14.40
N ASP A 46 -7.16 3.10 -13.41
CA ASP A 46 -7.94 2.09 -12.69
C ASP A 46 -8.97 2.77 -11.79
N ARG A 47 -10.24 2.61 -12.12
CA ARG A 47 -11.34 3.22 -11.36
C ARG A 47 -11.51 2.64 -9.97
N GLU A 48 -10.99 1.45 -9.73
CA GLU A 48 -11.08 0.79 -8.44
C GLU A 48 -9.80 0.93 -7.61
N ALA A 49 -8.91 1.84 -8.01
CA ALA A 49 -7.61 2.00 -7.36
C ALA A 49 -7.74 2.16 -5.84
N GLY A 50 -8.67 3.02 -5.39
CA GLY A 50 -8.86 3.25 -3.96
C GLY A 50 -9.23 1.97 -3.21
N ARG A 51 -10.13 1.17 -3.77
CA ARG A 51 -10.55 -0.09 -3.17
C ARG A 51 -9.40 -1.10 -3.15
N ILE A 52 -8.68 -1.21 -4.26
CA ILE A 52 -7.57 -2.16 -4.39
C ILE A 52 -6.43 -1.80 -3.44
N VAL A 53 -6.06 -0.52 -3.39
CA VAL A 53 -4.99 -0.06 -2.50
C VAL A 53 -5.38 -0.29 -1.03
N GLY A 54 -6.64 -0.01 -0.68
CA GLY A 54 -7.13 -0.28 0.67
C GLY A 54 -7.01 -1.76 1.03
N LEU A 55 -7.37 -2.65 0.10
CA LEU A 55 -7.23 -4.10 0.31
C LEU A 55 -5.77 -4.50 0.45
N MET A 56 -4.88 -3.93 -0.36
CA MET A 56 -3.44 -4.23 -0.26
C MET A 56 -2.89 -3.86 1.11
N ILE A 57 -3.25 -2.69 1.61
CA ILE A 57 -2.81 -2.24 2.93
C ILE A 57 -3.35 -3.18 4.02
N HIS A 58 -4.61 -3.56 3.91
CA HIS A 58 -5.24 -4.48 4.86
C HIS A 58 -4.51 -5.83 4.87
N VAL A 59 -4.24 -6.39 3.69
CA VAL A 59 -3.52 -7.67 3.57
C VAL A 59 -2.12 -7.55 4.18
N ALA A 60 -1.41 -6.47 3.89
CA ALA A 60 -0.06 -6.26 4.40
C ALA A 60 -0.04 -6.17 5.92
N THR A 61 -0.99 -5.44 6.51
CA THR A 61 -1.04 -5.28 7.97
C THR A 61 -1.41 -6.58 8.68
N GLU A 62 -2.19 -7.45 8.04
CA GLU A 62 -2.57 -8.72 8.65
C GLU A 62 -1.51 -9.81 8.48
N ARG A 63 -0.88 -9.89 7.31
CA ARG A 63 0.01 -11.00 6.98
C ARG A 63 1.48 -10.72 7.25
N ALA A 64 1.87 -9.46 7.23
CA ALA A 64 3.26 -9.07 7.39
C ALA A 64 3.39 -8.01 8.48
N THR A 65 2.65 -8.20 9.57
CA THR A 65 2.53 -7.20 10.64
C THR A 65 3.88 -6.76 11.18
N GLU A 66 4.76 -7.71 11.51
CA GLU A 66 6.06 -7.37 12.08
C GLU A 66 6.91 -6.57 11.10
N TRP A 67 7.00 -7.05 9.86
CA TRP A 67 7.78 -6.38 8.83
C TRP A 67 7.18 -5.01 8.50
N PHE A 68 5.85 -4.97 8.34
CA PHE A 68 5.15 -3.78 7.89
C PHE A 68 5.32 -2.63 8.89
N TRP A 69 5.19 -2.93 10.17
CA TRP A 69 5.22 -1.90 11.22
C TRP A 69 6.62 -1.64 11.78
N LYS A 70 7.61 -2.41 11.37
CA LYS A 70 8.97 -2.23 11.85
C LYS A 70 9.49 -0.86 11.39
N GLY A 71 9.89 -0.04 12.34
CA GLY A 71 10.38 1.31 12.06
C GLY A 71 9.28 2.36 11.90
N VAL A 72 8.02 1.97 11.98
CA VAL A 72 6.90 2.90 12.02
C VAL A 72 6.57 3.13 13.49
N GLY A 73 6.86 4.31 13.96
CA GLY A 73 6.80 4.71 15.37
C GLY A 73 5.46 4.65 16.03
#